data_f0213ebd06a08818c0139106b7c3fec6
#
_entry.id   f0213ebd06a08818c0139106b7c3fec6
#
_cell.length_a   1.000
_cell.length_b   1.000
_cell.length_c   1.000
_cell.angle_alpha   90.00
_cell.angle_beta   90.00
_cell.angle_gamma   90.00
#
_symmetry.space_group_name_H-M   'P 1'
#
loop_
_entity.id
_entity.type
_entity.pdbx_description
1 polymer ?
#
loop_
_entity_poly.entity_id
_entity_poly.type
_entity_poly.pdbx_seq_one_letter_code
_entity_poly.pdbx_strand_id
1 'polypeptide(L)'
;VANDIHPLRLESLKKAIGRSGIPPTLTNRIRFTNHDAAAFPTPKSGSKFDCILADVPCSGDGTIRKDSHILPTWMPSIGNALHDLQLKILKKALKLVKVGGIDAYSTCSLNPVEDEAVVASALR
;
A
#
# COMPACT_ATOMS: atom_id res chain seq x y z
N VAL A 1 8.67 2.25 9.00
CA VAL A 1 7.27 2.26 9.48
C VAL A 1 6.50 1.21 8.71
N ALA A 2 5.64 0.45 9.40
CA ALA A 2 4.69 -0.49 8.81
C ALA A 2 3.27 -0.03 9.20
N ASN A 3 2.43 0.22 8.21
CA ASN A 3 1.11 0.81 8.40
C ASN A 3 0.01 -0.05 7.78
N ASP A 4 -1.10 -0.19 8.46
CA ASP A 4 -2.36 -0.70 7.89
C ASP A 4 -3.53 -0.03 8.60
N ILE A 5 -4.57 0.31 7.83
CA ILE A 5 -5.80 0.90 8.38
C ILE A 5 -6.60 -0.11 9.23
N HIS A 6 -6.44 -1.41 8.96
CA HIS A 6 -7.14 -2.46 9.68
C HIS A 6 -6.29 -3.02 10.83
N PRO A 7 -6.71 -2.90 12.10
CA PRO A 7 -5.94 -3.38 13.25
C PRO A 7 -5.58 -4.88 13.17
N LEU A 8 -6.52 -5.72 12.71
CA LEU A 8 -6.26 -7.17 12.59
C LEU A 8 -5.22 -7.50 11.52
N ARG A 9 -5.19 -6.76 10.41
CA ARG A 9 -4.16 -6.92 9.38
C ARG A 9 -2.80 -6.44 9.89
N LEU A 10 -2.77 -5.37 10.67
CA LEU A 10 -1.56 -4.88 11.32
C LEU A 10 -0.98 -5.93 12.29
N GLU A 11 -1.82 -6.62 13.06
CA GLU A 11 -1.38 -7.72 13.92
C GLU A 11 -0.84 -8.91 13.11
N SER A 12 -1.48 -9.23 11.98
CA SER A 12 -1.01 -10.27 11.07
C SER A 12 0.37 -9.90 10.47
N LEU A 13 0.58 -8.64 10.11
CA LEU A 13 1.85 -8.12 9.63
C LEU A 13 2.95 -8.23 10.71
N LYS A 14 2.65 -7.87 11.96
CA LYS A 14 3.59 -8.05 13.09
C LYS A 14 4.01 -9.50 13.24
N LYS A 15 3.05 -10.44 13.20
CA LYS A 15 3.31 -11.88 13.27
C LYS A 15 4.15 -12.37 12.08
N ALA A 16 3.88 -11.88 10.87
CA ALA A 16 4.64 -12.24 9.68
C ALA A 16 6.11 -11.78 9.79
N ILE A 17 6.34 -10.56 10.23
CA ILE A 17 7.68 -10.02 10.48
C ILE A 17 8.40 -10.84 11.56
N GLY A 18 7.72 -11.21 12.66
CA GLY A 18 8.30 -12.04 13.72
C GLY A 18 8.72 -13.44 13.23
N ARG A 19 8.09 -13.97 12.17
CA ARG A 19 8.43 -15.27 11.56
C ARG A 19 9.41 -15.17 10.40
N SER A 20 9.76 -13.98 9.95
CA SER A 20 10.55 -13.76 8.73
C SER A 20 12.05 -14.10 8.87
N GLY A 21 12.53 -14.44 10.07
CA GLY A 21 13.95 -14.65 10.34
C GLY A 21 14.80 -13.37 10.38
N ILE A 22 14.16 -12.21 10.26
CA ILE A 22 14.86 -10.92 10.41
C ILE A 22 15.38 -10.79 11.85
N PRO A 23 16.66 -10.41 12.06
CA PRO A 23 17.22 -10.29 13.39
C PRO A 23 16.44 -9.31 14.29
N PRO A 24 16.28 -9.59 15.60
CA PRO A 24 15.60 -8.70 16.54
C PRO A 24 16.14 -7.26 16.56
N THR A 25 17.42 -7.07 16.30
CA THR A 25 18.06 -5.75 16.19
C THR A 25 17.45 -4.87 15.07
N LEU A 26 16.88 -5.48 14.03
CA LEU A 26 16.18 -4.79 12.95
C LEU A 26 14.68 -4.73 13.18
N THR A 27 14.05 -5.83 13.65
CA THR A 27 12.61 -5.86 13.89
C THR A 27 12.19 -4.88 14.99
N ASN A 28 13.02 -4.70 16.03
CA ASN A 28 12.77 -3.73 17.11
C ASN A 28 12.81 -2.26 16.62
N ARG A 29 13.33 -1.99 15.43
CA ARG A 29 13.33 -0.66 14.81
C ARG A 29 12.08 -0.37 14.00
N ILE A 30 11.21 -1.37 13.81
CA ILE A 30 9.97 -1.22 13.03
C ILE A 30 8.93 -0.54 13.92
N ARG A 31 8.44 0.61 13.48
CA ARG A 31 7.29 1.28 14.09
C ARG A 31 6.03 0.85 13.36
N PHE A 32 5.08 0.29 14.08
CA PHE A 32 3.76 -0.06 13.57
C PHE A 32 2.78 1.09 13.80
N THR A 33 1.98 1.41 12.78
CA THR A 33 0.99 2.49 12.82
C THR A 33 -0.34 2.04 12.22
N ASN A 34 -1.44 2.60 12.73
CA ASN A 34 -2.79 2.28 12.27
C ASN A 34 -3.45 3.57 11.75
N HIS A 35 -3.11 3.95 10.52
CA HIS A 35 -3.61 5.16 9.87
C HIS A 35 -4.17 4.84 8.49
N ASP A 36 -5.12 5.66 8.04
CA ASP A 36 -5.50 5.73 6.64
C ASP A 36 -4.30 6.19 5.80
N ALA A 37 -3.88 5.39 4.83
CA ALA A 37 -2.74 5.70 3.97
C ALA A 37 -2.98 6.94 3.11
N ALA A 38 -4.23 7.21 2.69
CA ALA A 38 -4.59 8.40 1.93
C ALA A 38 -4.46 9.70 2.76
N ALA A 39 -4.56 9.57 4.09
CA ALA A 39 -4.45 10.66 5.05
C ALA A 39 -3.27 10.48 6.04
N PHE A 40 -2.26 9.68 5.67
CA PHE A 40 -1.15 9.36 6.56
C PHE A 40 -0.50 10.63 7.12
N PRO A 41 -0.26 10.73 8.44
CA PRO A 41 0.26 11.95 9.05
C PRO A 41 1.67 12.28 8.54
N THR A 42 1.91 13.55 8.28
CA THR A 42 3.27 14.05 7.99
C THR A 42 4.08 14.04 9.29
N PRO A 43 5.31 13.50 9.30
CA PRO A 43 6.15 13.52 10.48
C PRO A 43 6.34 14.95 11.02
N LYS A 44 6.19 15.12 12.33
CA LYS A 44 6.29 16.44 12.99
C LYS A 44 7.64 17.13 12.76
N SER A 45 8.70 16.34 12.58
CA SER A 45 10.06 16.83 12.27
C SER A 45 10.21 17.39 10.85
N GLY A 46 9.17 17.29 9.99
CA GLY A 46 9.29 17.56 8.57
C GLY A 46 10.12 16.51 7.80
N SER A 47 10.61 15.47 8.48
CA SER A 47 11.39 14.39 7.87
C SER A 47 10.55 13.65 6.84
N LYS A 48 11.17 13.28 5.74
CA LYS A 48 10.58 12.46 4.69
C LYS A 48 11.23 11.08 4.67
N PHE A 49 10.56 10.12 4.04
CA PHE A 49 11.06 8.76 3.89
C PHE A 49 12.04 8.64 2.72
N ASP A 50 13.06 7.80 2.86
CA ASP A 50 13.98 7.48 1.77
C ASP A 50 13.31 6.59 0.72
N CYS A 51 12.51 5.62 1.22
CA CYS A 51 11.75 4.70 0.38
C CYS A 51 10.34 4.53 0.96
N ILE A 52 9.35 4.42 0.07
CA ILE A 52 7.97 4.06 0.41
C ILE A 52 7.55 2.89 -0.47
N LEU A 53 6.84 1.93 0.12
CA LEU A 53 6.11 0.89 -0.59
C LEU A 53 4.62 1.11 -0.33
N ALA A 54 3.90 1.48 -1.36
CA ALA A 54 2.45 1.68 -1.35
C ALA A 54 1.77 0.44 -1.94
N ASP A 55 1.48 -0.56 -1.09
CA ASP A 55 0.68 -1.74 -1.43
C ASP A 55 -0.79 -1.39 -1.20
N VAL A 56 -1.49 -1.03 -2.27
CA VAL A 56 -2.82 -0.41 -2.18
C VAL A 56 -3.96 -1.44 -2.25
N PRO A 57 -5.15 -1.13 -1.70
CA PRO A 57 -6.32 -1.97 -1.94
C PRO A 57 -6.65 -2.01 -3.43
N CYS A 58 -6.96 -3.20 -3.95
CA CYS A 58 -7.26 -3.42 -5.37
C CYS A 58 -8.36 -4.47 -5.56
N SER A 59 -8.82 -4.65 -6.80
CA SER A 59 -9.86 -5.63 -7.14
C SER A 59 -9.41 -7.09 -6.99
N GLY A 60 -8.10 -7.34 -6.94
CA GLY A 60 -7.52 -8.64 -6.61
C GLY A 60 -7.58 -9.71 -7.70
N ASP A 61 -7.92 -9.34 -8.93
CA ASP A 61 -8.08 -10.28 -10.05
C ASP A 61 -6.83 -11.10 -10.37
N GLY A 62 -5.64 -10.57 -10.10
CA GLY A 62 -4.39 -11.33 -10.19
C GLY A 62 -4.24 -12.46 -9.15
N THR A 63 -5.10 -12.51 -8.13
CA THR A 63 -5.07 -13.53 -7.07
C THR A 63 -6.17 -14.59 -7.17
N ILE A 64 -7.03 -14.55 -8.19
CA ILE A 64 -8.17 -15.47 -8.38
C ILE A 64 -7.75 -16.95 -8.28
N ARG A 65 -6.56 -17.30 -8.75
CA ARG A 65 -6.05 -18.66 -8.65
C ARG A 65 -5.79 -19.10 -7.19
N LYS A 66 -5.48 -18.18 -6.29
CA LYS A 66 -5.26 -18.44 -4.86
C LYS A 66 -6.55 -18.31 -4.05
N ASP A 67 -7.42 -17.40 -4.46
CA ASP A 67 -8.70 -17.10 -3.84
C ASP A 67 -9.82 -17.12 -4.89
N SER A 68 -10.42 -18.29 -5.08
CA SER A 68 -11.49 -18.50 -6.06
C SER A 68 -12.79 -17.76 -5.71
N HIS A 69 -12.93 -17.26 -4.47
CA HIS A 69 -14.11 -16.48 -4.06
C HIS A 69 -14.18 -15.10 -4.72
N ILE A 70 -13.07 -14.63 -5.28
CA ILE A 70 -13.03 -13.36 -6.02
C ILE A 70 -13.78 -13.49 -7.34
N LEU A 71 -13.62 -14.62 -8.07
CA LEU A 71 -14.15 -14.79 -9.43
C LEU A 71 -15.66 -14.54 -9.57
N PRO A 72 -16.55 -15.04 -8.69
CA PRO A 72 -17.98 -14.82 -8.83
C PRO A 72 -18.44 -13.39 -8.57
N THR A 73 -17.63 -12.60 -7.87
CA THR A 73 -17.98 -11.24 -7.42
C THR A 73 -17.21 -10.16 -8.16
N TRP A 74 -16.13 -10.55 -8.89
CA TRP A 74 -15.29 -9.60 -9.58
C TRP A 74 -16.02 -9.00 -10.81
N MET A 75 -15.88 -7.69 -10.96
CA MET A 75 -16.35 -6.95 -12.13
C MET A 75 -15.47 -5.71 -12.35
N PRO A 76 -15.34 -5.21 -13.60
CA PRO A 76 -14.49 -4.05 -13.91
C PRO A 76 -14.82 -2.79 -13.12
N SER A 77 -16.08 -2.62 -12.71
CA SER A 77 -16.52 -1.47 -11.90
C SER A 77 -15.85 -1.41 -10.52
N ILE A 78 -15.36 -2.53 -9.98
CA ILE A 78 -14.64 -2.56 -8.70
C ILE A 78 -13.32 -1.78 -8.85
N GLY A 79 -12.55 -2.04 -9.91
CA GLY A 79 -11.32 -1.31 -10.19
C GLY A 79 -11.57 0.18 -10.41
N ASN A 80 -12.63 0.53 -11.17
CA ASN A 80 -13.00 1.92 -11.35
C ASN A 80 -13.34 2.64 -10.04
N ALA A 81 -14.04 1.96 -9.12
CA ALA A 81 -14.39 2.51 -7.81
C ALA A 81 -13.16 2.69 -6.88
N LEU A 82 -12.11 1.88 -7.07
CA LEU A 82 -10.89 1.94 -6.27
C LEU A 82 -9.87 2.96 -6.79
N HIS A 83 -9.92 3.33 -8.05
CA HIS A 83 -8.94 4.21 -8.71
C HIS A 83 -8.68 5.52 -7.93
N ASP A 84 -9.73 6.22 -7.50
CA ASP A 84 -9.60 7.48 -6.77
C ASP A 84 -8.90 7.31 -5.41
N LEU A 85 -9.17 6.21 -4.71
CA LEU A 85 -8.53 5.90 -3.44
C LEU A 85 -7.04 5.57 -3.66
N GLN A 86 -6.74 4.74 -4.65
CA GLN A 86 -5.37 4.36 -5.03
C GLN A 86 -4.56 5.61 -5.41
N LEU A 87 -5.12 6.50 -6.20
CA LEU A 87 -4.50 7.77 -6.59
C LEU A 87 -4.24 8.67 -5.37
N LYS A 88 -5.17 8.76 -4.41
CA LYS A 88 -4.98 9.52 -3.17
C LYS A 88 -3.83 8.95 -2.34
N ILE A 89 -3.75 7.63 -2.21
CA ILE A 89 -2.66 6.95 -1.49
C ILE A 89 -1.32 7.24 -2.16
N LEU A 90 -1.21 7.04 -3.48
CA LEU A 90 0.02 7.29 -4.22
C LEU A 90 0.44 8.77 -4.14
N LYS A 91 -0.47 9.72 -4.36
CA LYS A 91 -0.17 11.15 -4.19
C LYS A 91 0.27 11.51 -2.76
N LYS A 92 -0.26 10.81 -1.75
CA LYS A 92 0.20 10.99 -0.37
C LYS A 92 1.60 10.43 -0.16
N ALA A 93 1.91 9.27 -0.71
CA ALA A 93 3.24 8.66 -0.67
C ALA A 93 4.28 9.58 -1.33
N LEU A 94 4.00 10.08 -2.53
CA LEU A 94 4.87 11.03 -3.24
C LEU A 94 5.14 12.32 -2.45
N LYS A 95 4.20 12.78 -1.63
CA LYS A 95 4.43 13.94 -0.73
C LYS A 95 5.31 13.59 0.47
N LEU A 96 5.38 12.33 0.86
CA LEU A 96 6.10 11.85 2.03
C LEU A 96 7.50 11.32 1.71
N VAL A 97 7.77 10.94 0.47
CA VAL A 97 9.09 10.52 0.01
C VAL A 97 10.01 11.73 -0.20
N LYS A 98 11.31 11.58 0.05
CA LYS A 98 12.33 12.61 -0.21
C LYS A 98 12.49 12.85 -1.72
N VAL A 99 12.95 14.03 -2.09
CA VAL A 99 13.49 14.25 -3.43
C VAL A 99 14.69 13.33 -3.63
N GLY A 100 14.70 12.57 -4.73
CA GLY A 100 15.68 11.51 -4.97
C GLY A 100 15.43 10.19 -4.23
N GLY A 101 14.35 10.09 -3.45
CA GLY A 101 13.90 8.84 -2.85
C GLY A 101 13.09 7.99 -3.84
N ILE A 102 12.71 6.80 -3.40
CA ILE A 102 11.99 5.81 -4.22
C ILE A 102 10.60 5.59 -3.63
N ASP A 103 9.58 5.65 -4.49
CA ASP A 103 8.22 5.19 -4.16
C ASP A 103 7.87 4.02 -5.07
N ALA A 104 7.58 2.86 -4.47
CA ALA A 104 7.13 1.67 -5.16
C ALA A 104 5.62 1.51 -4.95
N TYR A 105 4.87 1.57 -6.04
CA TYR A 105 3.43 1.32 -6.05
C TYR A 105 3.17 -0.15 -6.42
N SER A 106 2.33 -0.84 -5.67
CA SER A 106 1.99 -2.24 -5.94
C SER A 106 0.50 -2.53 -5.76
N THR A 107 0.00 -3.44 -6.60
CA THR A 107 -1.34 -4.04 -6.48
C THR A 107 -1.25 -5.54 -6.72
N CYS A 108 -2.31 -6.28 -6.41
CA CYS A 108 -2.52 -7.63 -6.91
C CYS A 108 -3.59 -7.66 -8.01
N SER A 109 -3.78 -6.56 -8.73
CA SER A 109 -4.66 -6.45 -9.90
C SER A 109 -3.85 -6.60 -11.19
N LEU A 110 -4.53 -7.02 -12.26
CA LEU A 110 -4.03 -7.00 -13.65
C LEU A 110 -4.71 -5.90 -14.47
N ASN A 111 -5.55 -5.09 -13.81
CA ASN A 111 -6.36 -4.07 -14.45
C ASN A 111 -5.56 -2.77 -14.61
N PRO A 112 -5.30 -2.30 -15.85
CA PRO A 112 -4.52 -1.09 -16.09
C PRO A 112 -5.15 0.18 -15.51
N VAL A 113 -6.45 0.17 -15.19
CA VAL A 113 -7.12 1.28 -14.49
C VAL A 113 -6.62 1.41 -13.06
N GLU A 114 -6.24 0.32 -12.43
CA GLU A 114 -5.71 0.27 -11.06
C GLU A 114 -4.18 0.39 -11.01
N ASP A 115 -3.49 0.22 -12.13
CA ASP A 115 -2.03 0.23 -12.24
C ASP A 115 -1.53 1.44 -13.02
N GLU A 116 -1.37 1.33 -14.34
CA GLU A 116 -0.76 2.36 -15.17
C GLU A 116 -1.53 3.68 -15.13
N ALA A 117 -2.86 3.62 -15.10
CA ALA A 117 -3.70 4.83 -15.09
C ALA A 117 -3.56 5.61 -13.78
N VAL A 118 -3.39 4.91 -12.64
CA VAL A 118 -3.13 5.56 -11.33
C VAL A 118 -1.79 6.26 -11.35
N VAL A 119 -0.73 5.58 -11.81
CA VAL A 119 0.62 6.15 -11.90
C VAL A 119 0.64 7.34 -12.84
N ALA A 120 0.07 7.21 -14.05
CA ALA A 120 -0.02 8.30 -15.01
C ALA A 120 -0.78 9.52 -14.46
N SER A 121 -1.84 9.29 -13.68
CA SER A 121 -2.64 10.36 -13.04
C SER A 121 -1.89 11.03 -11.86
N ALA A 122 -0.98 10.31 -11.20
CA ALA A 122 -0.20 10.85 -10.09
C ALA A 122 0.97 11.72 -10.58
N LEU A 123 1.48 11.47 -11.80
CA LEU A 123 2.62 12.18 -12.41
C LEU A 123 2.22 13.45 -13.17
N ARG A 124 0.94 13.71 -13.35
CA ARG A 124 0.38 14.96 -13.94
C ARG A 124 0.23 16.05 -12.90
#